data_d8ada05ee08ab29dfed9bf645749f843
#
_entry.id   d8ada05ee08ab29dfed9bf645749f843
#
_cell.length_a   1.000
_cell.length_b   1.000
_cell.length_c   1.000
_cell.angle_alpha   90.00
_cell.angle_beta   90.00
_cell.angle_gamma   90.00
#
_symmetry.space_group_name_H-M   'P 1'
#
loop_
_entity.id
_entity.type
_entity.pdbx_description
1 polymer ?
#
loop_
_entity_poly.entity_id
_entity_poly.type
_entity_poly.pdbx_seq_one_letter_code
_entity_poly.pdbx_strand_id
1 'polypeptide(L)'
;YPYSIDEVFMDVTNYLDTYKMTARELTRTIILDILKTTGITAAAGMGTNLYLAKTAMDIVAKHVHADKDGVRIAKLNEMTYRRLLWTHRPLTDFWRVGKGYAAKLEAHGLYTMGDIARCSIGKPTDYHNEELLYKLFGVNAELLIDHAWGWEPCTICLLYTSPSPRDRSVS
;
A
#
# COMPACT_ATOMS: atom_id res chain seq x y z
N TYR A 1 6.02 7.51 -11.35
CA TYR A 1 6.64 6.16 -11.50
C TYR A 1 5.63 5.19 -12.05
N PRO A 2 5.78 4.70 -13.30
CA PRO A 2 4.95 3.63 -13.83
C PRO A 2 5.19 2.35 -13.02
N TYR A 3 4.16 1.85 -12.35
CA TYR A 3 4.25 0.63 -11.56
C TYR A 3 3.90 -0.62 -12.36
N SER A 4 2.84 -0.52 -13.16
CA SER A 4 2.40 -1.56 -14.09
C SER A 4 1.89 -0.93 -15.39
N ILE A 5 1.28 -1.72 -16.27
CA ILE A 5 0.75 -1.23 -17.54
C ILE A 5 -0.40 -0.21 -17.35
N ASP A 6 -1.10 -0.30 -16.24
CA ASP A 6 -2.32 0.48 -15.92
C ASP A 6 -2.24 1.21 -14.57
N GLU A 7 -1.10 1.18 -13.90
CA GLU A 7 -0.92 1.80 -12.58
C GLU A 7 0.31 2.70 -12.54
N VAL A 8 0.17 3.85 -11.88
CA VAL A 8 1.24 4.82 -11.68
C VAL A 8 1.25 5.34 -10.24
N PHE A 9 2.43 5.48 -9.67
CA PHE A 9 2.64 6.25 -8.44
C PHE A 9 3.04 7.68 -8.77
N MET A 10 2.45 8.65 -8.09
CA MET A 10 2.78 10.06 -8.24
C MET A 10 3.00 10.69 -6.86
N ASP A 11 4.17 11.32 -6.64
CA ASP A 11 4.36 12.24 -5.53
C ASP A 11 3.92 13.63 -5.99
N VAL A 12 2.84 14.11 -5.39
CA VAL A 12 2.24 15.41 -5.75
C VAL A 12 2.58 16.51 -4.75
N THR A 13 3.37 16.22 -3.72
CA THR A 13 3.65 17.11 -2.59
C THR A 13 4.11 18.50 -3.06
N ASN A 14 5.12 18.53 -3.94
CA ASN A 14 5.71 19.78 -4.43
C ASN A 14 4.84 20.52 -5.47
N TYR A 15 3.77 19.89 -5.95
CA TYR A 15 2.89 20.46 -6.97
C TYR A 15 1.67 21.14 -6.38
N LEU A 16 1.32 20.87 -5.11
CA LEU A 16 0.12 21.41 -4.47
C LEU A 16 0.16 22.93 -4.39
N ASP A 17 1.29 23.50 -4.03
CA ASP A 17 1.48 24.96 -3.96
C ASP A 17 1.45 25.58 -5.37
N THR A 18 2.03 24.92 -6.36
CA THR A 18 2.07 25.39 -7.76
C THR A 18 0.67 25.51 -8.35
N TYR A 19 -0.16 24.47 -8.13
CA TYR A 19 -1.52 24.44 -8.65
C TYR A 19 -2.55 25.06 -7.70
N LYS A 20 -2.13 25.46 -6.49
CA LYS A 20 -3.03 25.99 -5.43
C LYS A 20 -4.23 25.08 -5.17
N MET A 21 -3.98 23.80 -5.15
CA MET A 21 -4.99 22.74 -4.97
C MET A 21 -4.61 21.86 -3.77
N THR A 22 -5.63 21.31 -3.12
CA THR A 22 -5.43 20.18 -2.21
C THR A 22 -5.06 18.93 -3.01
N ALA A 23 -4.41 17.95 -2.37
CA ALA A 23 -4.06 16.70 -3.03
C ALA A 23 -5.29 15.99 -3.62
N ARG A 24 -6.46 16.08 -2.96
CA ARG A 24 -7.71 15.49 -3.46
C ARG A 24 -8.21 16.19 -4.71
N GLU A 25 -8.18 17.53 -4.76
CA GLU A 25 -8.58 18.32 -5.91
C GLU A 25 -7.67 18.04 -7.10
N LEU A 26 -6.34 18.00 -6.88
CA LEU A 26 -5.39 17.69 -7.94
C LEU A 26 -5.61 16.26 -8.47
N THR A 27 -5.77 15.27 -7.60
CA THR A 27 -6.06 13.88 -7.98
C THR A 27 -7.34 13.81 -8.82
N ARG A 28 -8.40 14.49 -8.38
CA ARG A 28 -9.67 14.53 -9.12
C ARG A 28 -9.51 15.18 -10.50
N THR A 29 -8.76 16.26 -10.59
CA THR A 29 -8.45 16.94 -11.86
C THR A 29 -7.75 16.01 -12.82
N ILE A 30 -6.74 15.26 -12.35
CA ILE A 30 -6.00 14.27 -13.17
C ILE A 30 -6.95 13.18 -13.69
N ILE A 31 -7.79 12.60 -12.81
CA ILE A 31 -8.74 11.55 -13.22
C ILE A 31 -9.72 12.05 -14.29
N LEU A 32 -10.25 13.26 -14.12
CA LEU A 32 -11.18 13.84 -15.09
C LEU A 32 -10.50 14.16 -16.42
N ASP A 33 -9.26 14.60 -16.40
CA ASP A 33 -8.48 14.85 -17.62
C ASP A 33 -8.18 13.54 -18.38
N ILE A 34 -7.81 12.48 -17.66
CA ILE A 34 -7.66 11.13 -18.24
C ILE A 34 -8.98 10.71 -18.91
N LEU A 35 -10.10 10.80 -18.19
CA LEU A 35 -11.40 10.42 -18.72
C LEU A 35 -11.76 11.22 -19.98
N LYS A 36 -11.55 12.55 -19.94
CA LYS A 36 -11.83 13.44 -21.08
C LYS A 36 -10.96 13.13 -22.30
N THR A 37 -9.68 12.81 -22.06
CA THR A 37 -8.70 12.63 -23.14
C THR A 37 -8.75 11.22 -23.74
N THR A 38 -9.01 10.21 -22.92
CA THR A 38 -8.90 8.81 -23.32
C THR A 38 -10.23 8.05 -23.31
N GLY A 39 -11.25 8.57 -22.65
CA GLY A 39 -12.50 7.85 -22.37
C GLY A 39 -12.39 6.76 -21.30
N ILE A 40 -11.22 6.62 -20.64
CA ILE A 40 -10.96 5.59 -19.64
C ILE A 40 -11.24 6.15 -18.25
N THR A 41 -12.02 5.42 -17.45
CA THR A 41 -12.23 5.74 -16.04
C THR A 41 -11.05 5.26 -15.20
N ALA A 42 -10.63 6.06 -14.23
CA ALA A 42 -9.58 5.72 -13.28
C ALA A 42 -10.08 5.89 -11.85
N ALA A 43 -9.47 5.12 -10.92
CA ALA A 43 -9.62 5.31 -9.49
C ALA A 43 -8.27 5.71 -8.89
N ALA A 44 -8.27 6.36 -7.73
CA ALA A 44 -7.06 6.72 -7.05
C ALA A 44 -7.08 6.35 -5.57
N GLY A 45 -5.92 5.92 -5.08
CA GLY A 45 -5.59 5.83 -3.67
C GLY A 45 -4.61 6.93 -3.29
N MET A 46 -4.90 7.64 -2.21
CA MET A 46 -4.04 8.66 -1.63
C MET A 46 -3.48 8.16 -0.31
N GLY A 47 -2.20 8.34 -0.07
CA GLY A 47 -1.54 7.93 1.18
C GLY A 47 -0.33 8.81 1.50
N THR A 48 0.11 8.77 2.73
CA THR A 48 1.33 9.44 3.21
C THR A 48 2.61 8.71 2.79
N ASN A 49 2.47 7.49 2.26
CA ASN A 49 3.54 6.68 1.67
C ASN A 49 3.00 5.79 0.55
N LEU A 50 3.88 5.10 -0.17
CA LEU A 50 3.51 4.25 -1.31
C LEU A 50 2.58 3.11 -0.92
N TYR A 51 2.86 2.46 0.23
CA TYR A 51 2.04 1.34 0.72
C TYR A 51 0.61 1.78 1.03
N LEU A 52 0.44 2.89 1.73
CA LEU A 52 -0.89 3.42 2.07
C LEU A 52 -1.65 3.89 0.84
N ALA A 53 -0.98 4.53 -0.12
CA ALA A 53 -1.59 4.91 -1.38
C ALA A 53 -2.08 3.69 -2.17
N LYS A 54 -1.23 2.66 -2.30
CA LYS A 54 -1.58 1.41 -3.00
C LYS A 54 -2.72 0.67 -2.29
N THR A 55 -2.66 0.54 -0.97
CA THR A 55 -3.70 -0.11 -0.17
C THR A 55 -5.03 0.66 -0.22
N ALA A 56 -4.99 1.99 -0.20
CA ALA A 56 -6.18 2.82 -0.39
C ALA A 56 -6.83 2.55 -1.74
N MET A 57 -6.06 2.42 -2.81
CA MET A 57 -6.57 2.13 -4.14
C MET A 57 -7.13 0.70 -4.22
N ASP A 58 -6.38 -0.29 -3.79
CA ASP A 58 -6.71 -1.70 -4.01
C ASP A 58 -7.88 -2.18 -3.15
N ILE A 59 -7.99 -1.68 -1.92
CA ILE A 59 -9.00 -2.15 -0.96
C ILE A 59 -10.09 -1.10 -0.78
N VAL A 60 -9.73 0.13 -0.38
CA VAL A 60 -10.73 1.12 0.06
C VAL A 60 -11.48 1.71 -1.11
N ALA A 61 -10.81 2.07 -2.22
CA ALA A 61 -11.45 2.73 -3.36
C ALA A 61 -12.52 1.86 -4.03
N LYS A 62 -12.42 0.54 -3.93
CA LYS A 62 -13.45 -0.39 -4.45
C LYS A 62 -14.79 -0.26 -3.72
N HIS A 63 -14.77 0.17 -2.46
CA HIS A 63 -15.95 0.31 -1.60
C HIS A 63 -16.41 1.76 -1.45
N VAL A 64 -15.67 2.73 -1.99
CA VAL A 64 -16.06 4.14 -1.97
C VAL A 64 -17.07 4.39 -3.08
N HIS A 65 -18.18 5.07 -2.75
CA HIS A 65 -19.11 5.54 -3.74
C HIS A 65 -18.44 6.54 -4.68
N ALA A 66 -18.68 6.39 -5.99
CA ALA A 66 -18.26 7.37 -6.98
C ALA A 66 -18.97 8.71 -6.70
N ASP A 67 -18.26 9.81 -6.93
CA ASP A 67 -18.88 11.12 -6.90
C ASP A 67 -19.83 11.32 -8.12
N LYS A 68 -20.44 12.49 -8.22
CA LYS A 68 -21.37 12.83 -9.31
C LYS A 68 -20.78 12.70 -10.72
N ASP A 69 -19.45 12.74 -10.83
CA ASP A 69 -18.71 12.64 -12.09
C ASP A 69 -18.08 11.24 -12.28
N GLY A 70 -18.45 10.27 -11.43
CA GLY A 70 -17.97 8.90 -11.51
C GLY A 70 -16.58 8.66 -10.88
N VAL A 71 -16.01 9.67 -10.23
CA VAL A 71 -14.64 9.60 -9.66
C VAL A 71 -14.65 8.89 -8.32
N ARG A 72 -13.71 7.95 -8.15
CA ARG A 72 -13.46 7.21 -6.90
C ARG A 72 -12.07 7.53 -6.38
N ILE A 73 -12.01 8.17 -5.22
CA ILE A 73 -10.77 8.50 -4.53
C ILE A 73 -10.86 8.04 -3.09
N ALA A 74 -9.97 7.13 -2.71
CA ALA A 74 -9.79 6.72 -1.32
C ALA A 74 -8.56 7.40 -0.71
N LYS A 75 -8.54 7.59 0.61
CA LYS A 75 -7.42 8.18 1.34
C LYS A 75 -7.15 7.41 2.61
N LEU A 76 -5.87 7.09 2.85
CA LEU A 76 -5.38 6.50 4.08
C LEU A 76 -4.19 7.30 4.62
N ASN A 77 -4.14 7.41 5.93
CA ASN A 77 -2.93 7.64 6.71
C ASN A 77 -2.73 6.45 7.67
N GLU A 78 -1.65 6.42 8.42
CA GLU A 78 -1.30 5.32 9.31
C GLU A 78 -2.42 5.01 10.31
N MET A 79 -3.03 6.04 10.89
CA MET A 79 -4.11 5.87 11.89
C MET A 79 -5.40 5.36 11.26
N THR A 80 -5.79 5.91 10.11
CA THR A 80 -6.99 5.45 9.41
C THR A 80 -6.82 4.05 8.82
N TYR A 81 -5.62 3.71 8.36
CA TYR A 81 -5.25 2.37 7.94
C TYR A 81 -5.46 1.37 9.07
N ARG A 82 -4.87 1.61 10.25
CA ARG A 82 -5.02 0.73 11.41
C ARG A 82 -6.47 0.57 11.82
N ARG A 83 -7.21 1.67 11.88
CA ARG A 83 -8.62 1.66 12.28
C ARG A 83 -9.53 0.91 11.31
N LEU A 84 -9.29 1.04 10.01
CA LEU A 84 -10.17 0.50 8.97
C LEU A 84 -9.76 -0.89 8.48
N LEU A 85 -8.45 -1.18 8.44
CA LEU A 85 -7.94 -2.34 7.71
C LEU A 85 -7.18 -3.35 8.57
N TRP A 86 -6.93 -3.09 9.85
CA TRP A 86 -6.28 -4.08 10.72
C TRP A 86 -7.08 -5.36 10.91
N THR A 87 -8.37 -5.35 10.65
CA THR A 87 -9.25 -6.52 10.70
C THR A 87 -9.66 -7.05 9.33
N HIS A 88 -9.17 -6.41 8.25
CA HIS A 88 -9.50 -6.80 6.89
C HIS A 88 -8.94 -8.19 6.54
N ARG A 89 -9.72 -8.95 5.78
CA ARG A 89 -9.36 -10.25 5.20
C ARG A 89 -9.82 -10.30 3.73
N PRO A 90 -9.13 -11.07 2.89
CA PRO A 90 -7.95 -11.89 3.16
C PRO A 90 -6.65 -11.06 3.18
N LEU A 91 -5.58 -11.62 3.77
CA LEU A 91 -4.25 -11.00 3.76
C LEU A 91 -3.71 -10.76 2.35
N THR A 92 -4.10 -11.56 1.38
CA THR A 92 -3.68 -11.46 -0.02
C THR A 92 -4.20 -10.21 -0.74
N ASP A 93 -5.12 -9.46 -0.16
CA ASP A 93 -5.55 -8.18 -0.70
C ASP A 93 -4.51 -7.07 -0.48
N PHE A 94 -3.60 -7.28 0.47
CA PHE A 94 -2.56 -6.31 0.78
C PHE A 94 -1.35 -6.45 -0.15
N TRP A 95 -0.84 -5.32 -0.57
CA TRP A 95 0.34 -5.23 -1.41
C TRP A 95 1.51 -6.02 -0.81
N ARG A 96 2.20 -6.80 -1.64
CA ARG A 96 3.32 -7.69 -1.30
C ARG A 96 3.00 -8.88 -0.39
N VAL A 97 1.73 -9.16 -0.11
CA VAL A 97 1.32 -10.38 0.57
C VAL A 97 0.76 -11.38 -0.44
N GLY A 98 1.58 -12.28 -0.91
CA GLY A 98 1.16 -13.37 -1.79
C GLY A 98 0.56 -14.56 -1.02
N LYS A 99 0.00 -15.52 -1.78
CA LYS A 99 -0.62 -16.74 -1.21
C LYS A 99 0.33 -17.52 -0.28
N GLY A 100 1.63 -17.57 -0.61
CA GLY A 100 2.63 -18.26 0.21
C GLY A 100 2.84 -17.59 1.56
N TYR A 101 2.85 -16.25 1.61
CA TYR A 101 2.95 -15.49 2.86
C TYR A 101 1.70 -15.68 3.70
N ALA A 102 0.52 -15.51 3.09
CA ALA A 102 -0.76 -15.69 3.77
C ALA A 102 -0.88 -17.11 4.37
N ALA A 103 -0.58 -18.15 3.61
CA ALA A 103 -0.64 -19.53 4.11
C ALA A 103 0.29 -19.78 5.30
N LYS A 104 1.52 -19.26 5.29
CA LYS A 104 2.44 -19.36 6.43
C LYS A 104 1.92 -18.63 7.66
N LEU A 105 1.39 -17.43 7.50
CA LEU A 105 0.83 -16.63 8.59
C LEU A 105 -0.42 -17.31 9.19
N GLU A 106 -1.34 -17.74 8.36
CA GLU A 106 -2.57 -18.41 8.76
C GLU A 106 -2.31 -19.74 9.50
N ALA A 107 -1.28 -20.49 9.09
CA ALA A 107 -0.86 -21.70 9.80
C ALA A 107 -0.41 -21.42 11.24
N HIS A 108 -0.03 -20.19 11.57
CA HIS A 108 0.33 -19.74 12.91
C HIS A 108 -0.75 -18.87 13.58
N GLY A 109 -1.98 -18.84 13.02
CA GLY A 109 -3.11 -18.11 13.60
C GLY A 109 -3.06 -16.59 13.37
N LEU A 110 -2.25 -16.11 12.41
CA LEU A 110 -2.14 -14.70 12.02
C LEU A 110 -2.95 -14.48 10.72
N TYR A 111 -4.13 -13.89 10.84
CA TYR A 111 -5.08 -13.77 9.72
C TYR A 111 -5.24 -12.35 9.20
N THR A 112 -4.73 -11.35 9.92
CA THR A 112 -4.91 -9.93 9.61
C THR A 112 -3.62 -9.16 9.80
N MET A 113 -3.54 -7.96 9.19
CA MET A 113 -2.42 -7.05 9.43
C MET A 113 -2.33 -6.61 10.90
N GLY A 114 -3.46 -6.48 11.58
CA GLY A 114 -3.49 -6.22 13.01
C GLY A 114 -2.93 -7.35 13.85
N ASP A 115 -3.10 -8.62 13.43
CA ASP A 115 -2.47 -9.76 14.10
C ASP A 115 -0.96 -9.73 13.94
N ILE A 116 -0.46 -9.42 12.75
CA ILE A 116 0.97 -9.28 12.47
C ILE A 116 1.57 -8.13 13.28
N ALA A 117 0.92 -6.98 13.31
CA ALA A 117 1.37 -5.82 14.09
C ALA A 117 1.45 -6.16 15.59
N ARG A 118 0.43 -6.83 16.15
CA ARG A 118 0.46 -7.27 17.56
C ARG A 118 1.54 -8.32 17.80
N CYS A 119 1.74 -9.24 16.87
CA CYS A 119 2.80 -10.24 16.94
C CYS A 119 4.18 -9.58 17.03
N SER A 120 4.44 -8.53 16.25
CA SER A 120 5.73 -7.84 16.23
C SER A 120 6.14 -7.17 17.55
N ILE A 121 5.18 -6.94 18.45
CA ILE A 121 5.42 -6.35 19.79
C ILE A 121 5.16 -7.35 20.92
N GLY A 122 4.96 -8.61 20.60
CA GLY A 122 4.79 -9.68 21.60
C GLY A 122 6.04 -9.86 22.46
N LYS A 123 5.84 -10.30 23.70
CA LYS A 123 6.98 -10.58 24.61
C LYS A 123 7.79 -11.77 24.09
N PRO A 124 9.10 -11.85 24.38
CA PRO A 124 9.93 -13.00 23.98
C PRO A 124 9.41 -14.36 24.44
N THR A 125 8.63 -14.39 25.51
CA THR A 125 8.01 -15.61 26.04
C THR A 125 6.68 -15.98 25.38
N ASP A 126 6.10 -15.09 24.61
CA ASP A 126 4.82 -15.34 23.93
C ASP A 126 5.06 -16.17 22.66
N TYR A 127 4.07 -16.99 22.28
CA TYR A 127 4.14 -17.72 21.01
C TYR A 127 4.15 -16.77 19.81
N HIS A 128 3.33 -15.73 19.85
CA HIS A 128 3.31 -14.66 18.86
C HIS A 128 4.25 -13.53 19.28
N ASN A 129 5.43 -13.50 18.70
CA ASN A 129 6.43 -12.47 18.90
C ASN A 129 7.18 -12.19 17.60
N GLU A 130 8.04 -11.20 17.60
CA GLU A 130 8.81 -10.80 16.43
C GLU A 130 9.70 -11.93 15.89
N GLU A 131 10.28 -12.74 16.77
CA GLU A 131 11.14 -13.88 16.40
C GLU A 131 10.40 -14.90 15.52
N LEU A 132 9.11 -15.14 15.76
CA LEU A 132 8.30 -15.99 14.90
C LEU A 132 8.24 -15.44 13.47
N LEU A 133 8.04 -14.13 13.30
CA LEU A 133 7.99 -13.51 11.97
C LEU A 133 9.33 -13.62 11.24
N TYR A 134 10.45 -13.39 11.93
CA TYR A 134 11.79 -13.59 11.36
C TYR A 134 12.08 -15.06 11.02
N LYS A 135 11.61 -15.99 11.82
CA LYS A 135 11.73 -17.45 11.54
C LYS A 135 10.97 -17.84 10.27
N LEU A 136 9.81 -17.23 10.02
CA LEU A 136 8.97 -17.53 8.85
C LEU A 136 9.47 -16.87 7.56
N PHE A 137 10.00 -15.66 7.64
CA PHE A 137 10.26 -14.79 6.48
C PHE A 137 11.69 -14.27 6.39
N GLY A 138 12.54 -14.52 7.39
CA GLY A 138 13.89 -13.96 7.43
C GLY A 138 13.84 -12.43 7.43
N VAL A 139 14.77 -11.78 6.76
CA VAL A 139 14.86 -10.32 6.65
C VAL A 139 13.60 -9.67 6.03
N ASN A 140 12.83 -10.42 5.25
CA ASN A 140 11.59 -9.91 4.70
C ASN A 140 10.48 -9.68 5.76
N ALA A 141 10.67 -10.18 6.98
CA ALA A 141 9.80 -9.88 8.11
C ALA A 141 9.78 -8.38 8.44
N GLU A 142 10.88 -7.66 8.27
CA GLU A 142 10.97 -6.21 8.52
C GLU A 142 9.95 -5.44 7.69
N LEU A 143 9.95 -5.67 6.38
CA LEU A 143 9.00 -5.00 5.49
C LEU A 143 7.55 -5.41 5.78
N LEU A 144 7.30 -6.68 6.13
CA LEU A 144 5.97 -7.14 6.50
C LEU A 144 5.47 -6.46 7.78
N ILE A 145 6.33 -6.31 8.77
CA ILE A 145 6.05 -5.61 10.03
C ILE A 145 5.77 -4.12 9.75
N ASP A 146 6.63 -3.47 8.98
CA ASP A 146 6.45 -2.07 8.57
C ASP A 146 5.09 -1.86 7.92
N HIS A 147 4.74 -2.69 6.94
CA HIS A 147 3.43 -2.65 6.28
C HIS A 147 2.27 -2.91 7.24
N ALA A 148 2.42 -3.83 8.19
CA ALA A 148 1.39 -4.08 9.20
C ALA A 148 1.11 -2.85 10.06
N TRP A 149 2.12 -2.02 10.31
CA TRP A 149 1.99 -0.74 11.01
C TRP A 149 1.59 0.43 10.11
N GLY A 150 1.58 0.24 8.79
CA GLY A 150 1.26 1.27 7.80
C GLY A 150 2.46 2.13 7.41
N TRP A 151 3.66 1.60 7.57
CA TRP A 151 4.92 2.25 7.17
C TRP A 151 5.45 1.66 5.87
N GLU A 152 6.13 2.48 5.06
CA GLU A 152 6.83 2.05 3.85
C GLU A 152 8.16 2.81 3.75
N PRO A 153 9.29 2.11 3.85
CA PRO A 153 10.60 2.73 3.77
C PRO A 153 10.96 3.18 2.34
N CYS A 154 10.34 2.60 1.32
CA CYS A 154 10.63 2.92 -0.06
C CYS A 154 9.94 4.21 -0.50
N THR A 155 10.67 5.04 -1.25
CA THR A 155 10.16 6.25 -1.90
C THR A 155 10.21 6.09 -3.42
N ILE A 156 9.51 6.97 -4.16
CA ILE A 156 9.57 6.97 -5.63
C ILE A 156 11.02 7.16 -6.12
N CYS A 157 11.81 8.00 -5.45
CA CYS A 157 13.23 8.18 -5.78
C CYS A 157 14.00 6.86 -5.66
N LEU A 158 13.82 6.12 -4.58
CA LEU A 158 14.46 4.81 -4.39
C LEU A 158 14.01 3.78 -5.42
N LEU A 159 12.76 3.82 -5.90
CA LEU A 159 12.29 2.96 -6.97
C LEU A 159 13.04 3.18 -8.29
N TYR A 160 13.40 4.43 -8.59
CA TYR A 160 14.18 4.75 -9.80
C TYR A 160 15.67 4.40 -9.66
N THR A 161 16.21 4.47 -8.46
CA THR A 161 17.65 4.25 -8.21
C THR A 161 17.99 2.80 -7.86
N SER A 162 17.01 1.98 -7.51
CA SER A 162 17.20 0.53 -7.28
C SER A 162 17.57 -0.15 -8.60
N PRO A 163 18.68 -0.92 -8.66
CA PRO A 163 19.01 -1.69 -9.85
C PRO A 163 17.87 -2.68 -10.17
N SER A 164 17.41 -2.65 -11.41
CA SER A 164 16.42 -3.59 -11.90
C SER A 164 16.92 -5.04 -11.71
N PRO A 165 16.03 -6.00 -11.44
CA PRO A 165 16.41 -7.42 -11.49
C PRO A 165 17.11 -7.84 -12.80
N ARG A 166 16.83 -7.14 -13.91
CA ARG A 166 17.51 -7.35 -15.20
C ARG A 166 18.95 -6.86 -15.20
N ASP A 167 19.29 -5.84 -14.41
CA ASP A 167 20.64 -5.28 -14.33
C ASP A 167 21.58 -6.15 -13.48
N ARG A 168 21.02 -7.07 -12.67
CA ARG A 168 21.81 -8.02 -11.86
C ARG A 168 22.27 -9.25 -12.62
N SER A 169 21.80 -9.46 -13.85
CA SER A 169 22.15 -10.62 -14.68
C SER A 169 23.37 -10.40 -15.60
N VAL A 170 24.07 -9.27 -15.48
CA VAL A 170 25.20 -8.87 -16.35
C VAL A 170 26.51 -8.77 -15.56
N SER A 171 26.65 -9.49 -14.46
CA SER A 171 27.94 -9.59 -13.75
C SER A 171 28.32 -11.04 -13.50
#